data_1a7e1316c7b3e362193e4475c907dbdf
#
_entry.id   1a7e1316c7b3e362193e4475c907dbdf
#
_cell.length_a   1.000
_cell.length_b   1.000
_cell.length_c   1.000
_cell.angle_alpha   90.00
_cell.angle_beta   90.00
_cell.angle_gamma   90.00
#
_symmetry.space_group_name_H-M   'P 1'
#
loop_
_entity.id
_entity.type
_entity.pdbx_description
1 polymer ?
#
loop_
_entity_poly.entity_id
_entity_poly.type
_entity_poly.pdbx_seq_one_letter_code
_entity_poly.pdbx_strand_id
1 'polypeptide(L)'
;SNITFVINTQDMTLINSDMPYCSHSFNQFVVNDGSHVYFLDHGDAYSRGLILSSFSAYSGGYIAQDHAVNLFPFMGATGDNYTGCEVTGFSLAGNNLITIGKSVPHGLAVNGQTGYENLNKNIFMIITDKNSMASRFIWLTQYSPSGAEITLTEPKLIPVGNNQYAVLFSEETSNQSVLHYLLMDMSGNVILSKLYKNVTIQTDSQPI
;
A
#
# COMPACT_ATOMS: atom_id res chain seq x y z
N SER A 1 19.76 7.06 -0.72
CA SER A 1 19.77 5.60 -0.80
C SER A 1 19.29 5.05 0.52
N ASN A 2 18.38 4.13 0.51
CA ASN A 2 17.91 3.44 1.68
C ASN A 2 18.79 2.20 1.86
N ILE A 3 19.01 1.74 3.03
CA ILE A 3 19.80 0.55 3.32
C ILE A 3 18.94 -0.35 4.20
N THR A 4 18.85 -1.61 3.84
CA THR A 4 18.19 -2.62 4.66
C THR A 4 19.23 -3.40 5.43
N PHE A 5 19.00 -3.57 6.72
CA PHE A 5 19.85 -4.36 7.58
C PHE A 5 19.08 -5.58 8.09
N VAL A 6 19.74 -6.71 8.12
CA VAL A 6 19.25 -7.88 8.84
C VAL A 6 20.06 -8.05 10.09
N ILE A 7 19.40 -8.05 11.24
CA ILE A 7 20.02 -8.12 12.56
C ILE A 7 19.53 -9.38 13.25
N ASN A 8 20.47 -10.13 13.83
CA ASN A 8 20.13 -11.22 14.72
C ASN A 8 19.56 -10.64 16.02
N THR A 9 18.34 -10.98 16.36
CA THR A 9 17.66 -10.44 17.54
C THR A 9 18.12 -11.04 18.87
N GLN A 10 18.90 -12.12 18.84
CA GLN A 10 19.43 -12.74 20.07
C GLN A 10 20.70 -12.05 20.58
N ASP A 11 21.57 -11.63 19.67
CA ASP A 11 22.86 -11.03 20.01
C ASP A 11 23.10 -9.64 19.39
N MET A 12 22.10 -9.13 18.64
CA MET A 12 22.13 -7.84 17.95
C MET A 12 23.27 -7.70 16.93
N THR A 13 23.79 -8.81 16.44
CA THR A 13 24.80 -8.79 15.38
C THR A 13 24.20 -8.51 14.02
N LEU A 14 24.95 -7.79 13.20
CA LEU A 14 24.59 -7.56 11.80
C LEU A 14 24.82 -8.84 11.00
N ILE A 15 23.77 -9.35 10.36
CA ILE A 15 23.85 -10.53 9.51
C ILE A 15 24.14 -10.13 8.07
N ASN A 16 23.43 -9.12 7.56
CA ASN A 16 23.58 -8.65 6.19
C ASN A 16 23.25 -7.15 6.09
N SER A 17 24.00 -6.41 5.28
CA SER A 17 23.81 -4.98 5.03
C SER A 17 23.52 -4.63 3.57
N ASP A 18 23.50 -5.60 2.66
CA ASP A 18 23.41 -5.37 1.21
C ASP A 18 22.14 -5.98 0.62
N MET A 19 21.01 -5.58 1.13
CA MET A 19 19.73 -5.98 0.54
C MET A 19 19.41 -5.07 -0.65
N PRO A 20 19.21 -5.63 -1.84
CA PRO A 20 18.77 -4.84 -2.99
C PRO A 20 17.34 -4.36 -2.76
N TYR A 21 17.11 -3.08 -2.98
CA TYR A 21 15.80 -2.54 -2.89
C TYR A 21 15.72 -1.22 -3.59
N CYS A 22 14.50 -0.65 -3.66
CA CYS A 22 14.24 0.57 -4.39
C CYS A 22 15.03 1.78 -3.84
N SER A 23 15.62 2.56 -4.71
CA SER A 23 16.23 3.82 -4.30
C SER A 23 15.18 4.93 -4.21
N HIS A 24 15.32 5.85 -3.25
CA HIS A 24 14.41 6.97 -3.04
C HIS A 24 12.95 6.54 -2.80
N SER A 25 12.74 5.72 -1.80
CA SER A 25 11.41 5.29 -1.41
C SER A 25 10.66 6.39 -0.64
N PHE A 26 9.41 6.63 -1.00
CA PHE A 26 8.51 7.49 -0.22
C PHE A 26 8.03 6.76 1.03
N ASN A 27 7.66 5.49 0.89
CA ASN A 27 7.19 4.63 1.96
C ASN A 27 7.70 3.21 1.78
N GLN A 28 7.98 2.55 2.91
CA GLN A 28 8.42 1.18 2.96
C GLN A 28 7.59 0.39 3.97
N PHE A 29 7.23 -0.81 3.58
CA PHE A 29 6.52 -1.75 4.44
C PHE A 29 7.19 -3.10 4.36
N VAL A 30 7.13 -3.84 5.47
CA VAL A 30 7.65 -5.18 5.56
C VAL A 30 6.68 -6.08 6.28
N VAL A 31 6.48 -7.29 5.77
CA VAL A 31 5.77 -8.38 6.44
C VAL A 31 6.56 -9.67 6.31
N ASN A 32 6.33 -10.59 7.24
CA ASN A 32 7.05 -11.85 7.33
C ASN A 32 6.04 -12.98 7.59
N ASP A 33 6.16 -14.09 6.88
CA ASP A 33 5.31 -15.29 7.07
C ASP A 33 6.04 -16.45 7.76
N GLY A 34 7.25 -16.21 8.24
CA GLY A 34 8.12 -17.22 8.86
C GLY A 34 9.05 -17.91 7.88
N SER A 35 8.74 -17.95 6.60
CA SER A 35 9.57 -18.53 5.54
C SER A 35 10.09 -17.49 4.56
N HIS A 36 9.36 -16.41 4.37
CA HIS A 36 9.72 -15.30 3.49
C HIS A 36 9.49 -13.96 4.15
N VAL A 37 10.29 -12.99 3.75
CA VAL A 37 10.10 -11.58 4.06
C VAL A 37 9.67 -10.87 2.78
N TYR A 38 8.60 -10.09 2.87
CA TYR A 38 8.06 -9.32 1.76
C TYR A 38 8.26 -7.85 2.04
N PHE A 39 8.87 -7.15 1.09
CA PHE A 39 9.06 -5.71 1.12
C PHE A 39 8.16 -5.06 0.08
N LEU A 40 7.45 -4.05 0.50
CA LEU A 40 6.72 -3.17 -0.40
C LEU A 40 7.35 -1.80 -0.36
N ASP A 41 7.83 -1.36 -1.51
CA ASP A 41 8.41 -0.05 -1.72
C ASP A 41 7.56 0.81 -2.64
N HIS A 42 7.35 2.04 -2.26
CA HIS A 42 6.84 3.07 -3.14
C HIS A 42 8.00 3.96 -3.59
N GLY A 43 8.54 3.66 -4.75
CA GLY A 43 9.77 4.29 -5.24
C GLY A 43 9.55 5.48 -6.15
N ASP A 44 10.46 6.44 -6.10
CA ASP A 44 10.42 7.66 -6.91
C ASP A 44 11.51 7.76 -7.99
N ALA A 45 12.60 7.06 -7.88
CA ALA A 45 13.76 7.27 -8.71
C ALA A 45 13.98 6.23 -9.82
N TYR A 46 13.43 5.06 -9.66
CA TYR A 46 13.67 3.96 -10.59
C TYR A 46 12.36 3.27 -10.87
N SER A 47 11.87 3.06 -11.97
CA SER A 47 10.54 2.51 -12.21
C SER A 47 9.55 2.92 -11.11
N ARG A 48 9.07 4.14 -11.18
CA ARG A 48 8.07 4.64 -10.28
C ARG A 48 6.89 3.74 -10.18
N GLY A 49 6.54 3.43 -8.99
CA GLY A 49 5.43 2.57 -8.71
C GLY A 49 5.59 1.84 -7.39
N LEU A 50 4.74 0.88 -7.17
CA LEU A 50 4.81 -0.01 -6.04
C LEU A 50 5.59 -1.26 -6.43
N ILE A 51 6.74 -1.44 -5.81
CA ILE A 51 7.59 -2.60 -6.03
C ILE A 51 7.43 -3.54 -4.84
N LEU A 52 6.93 -4.72 -5.11
CA LEU A 52 6.85 -5.81 -4.16
C LEU A 52 8.00 -6.77 -4.41
N SER A 53 8.81 -7.00 -3.41
CA SER A 53 9.90 -7.97 -3.44
C SER A 53 9.72 -9.03 -2.38
N SER A 54 9.99 -10.29 -2.72
CA SER A 54 10.04 -11.39 -1.76
C SER A 54 11.44 -11.93 -1.62
N PHE A 55 11.79 -12.33 -0.41
CA PHE A 55 13.07 -12.89 -0.05
C PHE A 55 12.89 -14.13 0.78
N SER A 56 13.57 -15.20 0.43
CA SER A 56 13.58 -16.43 1.23
C SER A 56 14.10 -16.16 2.61
N ALA A 57 13.48 -16.76 3.62
CA ALA A 57 14.00 -16.73 4.96
C ALA A 57 15.38 -17.38 5.02
N TYR A 58 16.23 -16.71 5.74
CA TYR A 58 17.63 -16.97 5.87
C TYR A 58 18.01 -18.40 6.30
N SER A 59 18.94 -18.97 5.58
CA SER A 59 19.74 -20.12 6.03
C SER A 59 21.21 -19.86 5.66
N GLY A 60 21.98 -19.37 6.63
CA GLY A 60 23.45 -19.28 6.51
C GLY A 60 24.06 -17.97 6.00
N GLY A 61 23.40 -16.82 6.06
CA GLY A 61 24.00 -15.50 5.78
C GLY A 61 23.52 -14.80 4.51
N TYR A 62 22.58 -15.37 3.77
CA TYR A 62 22.04 -14.78 2.57
C TYR A 62 20.53 -14.70 2.59
N ILE A 63 19.99 -13.53 2.31
CA ILE A 63 18.62 -13.37 1.87
C ILE A 63 18.67 -13.27 0.35
N ALA A 64 18.19 -14.31 -0.32
CA ALA A 64 18.06 -14.29 -1.77
C ALA A 64 16.75 -13.63 -2.16
N GLN A 65 16.81 -12.68 -3.07
CA GLN A 65 15.60 -12.14 -3.68
C GLN A 65 15.01 -13.21 -4.60
N ASP A 66 13.79 -13.65 -4.28
CA ASP A 66 13.09 -14.65 -5.07
C ASP A 66 12.31 -14.00 -6.21
N HIS A 67 11.61 -12.91 -5.90
CA HIS A 67 10.77 -12.19 -6.84
C HIS A 67 10.79 -10.68 -6.61
N ALA A 68 10.60 -9.92 -7.69
CA ALA A 68 10.27 -8.51 -7.66
C ALA A 68 9.22 -8.21 -8.73
N VAL A 69 8.13 -7.59 -8.36
CA VAL A 69 7.05 -7.20 -9.28
C VAL A 69 6.62 -5.77 -9.04
N ASN A 70 6.25 -5.08 -10.10
CA ASN A 70 5.64 -3.77 -10.00
C ASN A 70 4.12 -3.92 -9.90
N LEU A 71 3.57 -3.50 -8.76
CA LEU A 71 2.15 -3.65 -8.47
C LEU A 71 1.30 -2.51 -9.02
N PHE A 72 1.87 -1.34 -9.12
CA PHE A 72 1.11 -0.16 -9.51
C PHE A 72 1.40 0.18 -10.97
N PRO A 73 0.38 0.13 -11.85
CA PRO A 73 0.58 0.25 -13.29
C PRO A 73 0.94 1.67 -13.75
N PHE A 74 0.92 2.65 -12.83
CA PHE A 74 1.11 4.05 -13.18
C PHE A 74 2.52 4.47 -12.86
N MET A 75 3.34 4.40 -13.86
CA MET A 75 4.73 4.79 -13.78
C MET A 75 4.83 6.22 -14.29
N GLY A 76 5.40 7.08 -13.45
CA GLY A 76 5.86 8.37 -13.89
C GLY A 76 7.26 8.28 -14.50
N ALA A 77 7.83 9.38 -14.95
CA ALA A 77 9.24 9.45 -15.22
C ALA A 77 10.03 9.46 -13.91
N THR A 78 11.33 9.20 -13.99
CA THR A 78 12.23 9.25 -12.84
C THR A 78 12.12 10.61 -12.13
N GLY A 79 11.92 10.57 -10.83
CA GLY A 79 11.84 11.77 -10.00
C GLY A 79 10.41 12.32 -9.74
N ASP A 80 9.33 11.78 -10.34
CA ASP A 80 7.98 12.34 -10.23
C ASP A 80 6.91 11.33 -9.83
N ASN A 81 6.03 11.62 -8.89
CA ASN A 81 4.87 10.84 -8.52
C ASN A 81 3.62 11.41 -9.22
N TYR A 82 3.41 11.04 -10.47
CA TYR A 82 2.36 11.63 -11.31
C TYR A 82 0.92 11.33 -10.90
N THR A 83 0.72 10.33 -10.07
CA THR A 83 -0.63 9.96 -9.62
C THR A 83 -0.94 10.46 -8.23
N GLY A 84 0.05 11.07 -7.54
CA GLY A 84 -0.09 11.40 -6.13
C GLY A 84 -0.39 10.17 -5.27
N CYS A 85 0.15 9.01 -5.67
CA CYS A 85 -0.05 7.76 -4.95
C CYS A 85 0.53 7.85 -3.54
N GLU A 86 -0.26 7.42 -2.57
CA GLU A 86 0.12 7.28 -1.17
C GLU A 86 -0.25 5.88 -0.71
N VAL A 87 0.74 5.08 -0.34
CA VAL A 87 0.52 3.77 0.28
C VAL A 87 0.45 3.94 1.78
N THR A 88 -0.55 3.35 2.40
CA THR A 88 -0.83 3.57 3.82
C THR A 88 -0.95 2.27 4.62
N GLY A 89 -0.93 1.12 3.93
CA GLY A 89 -0.98 -0.17 4.60
C GLY A 89 -0.51 -1.32 3.72
N PHE A 90 0.14 -2.27 4.37
CA PHE A 90 0.58 -3.52 3.79
C PHE A 90 0.45 -4.63 4.84
N SER A 91 -0.19 -5.73 4.50
CA SER A 91 -0.47 -6.80 5.46
C SER A 91 -0.45 -8.16 4.78
N LEU A 92 -0.05 -9.16 5.54
CA LEU A 92 -0.19 -10.57 5.18
C LEU A 92 -1.54 -11.09 5.66
N ALA A 93 -2.27 -11.74 4.78
CA ALA A 93 -3.57 -12.32 5.07
C ALA A 93 -3.71 -13.69 4.37
N GLY A 94 -3.43 -14.77 5.09
CA GLY A 94 -3.36 -16.12 4.53
C GLY A 94 -2.28 -16.23 3.46
N ASN A 95 -2.67 -16.56 2.24
CA ASN A 95 -1.77 -16.62 1.08
C ASN A 95 -1.68 -15.29 0.32
N ASN A 96 -2.34 -14.24 0.80
CA ASN A 96 -2.36 -12.96 0.11
C ASN A 96 -1.59 -11.88 0.86
N LEU A 97 -0.91 -11.05 0.08
CA LEU A 97 -0.35 -9.78 0.50
C LEU A 97 -1.35 -8.69 0.08
N ILE A 98 -1.79 -7.89 1.04
CA ILE A 98 -2.77 -6.84 0.81
C ILE A 98 -2.09 -5.49 0.94
N THR A 99 -2.14 -4.72 -0.14
CA THR A 99 -1.68 -3.33 -0.17
C THR A 99 -2.87 -2.40 -0.25
N ILE A 100 -2.86 -1.33 0.52
CA ILE A 100 -3.90 -0.29 0.46
C ILE A 100 -3.27 1.10 0.37
N GLY A 101 -3.97 1.98 -0.34
CA GLY A 101 -3.54 3.36 -0.50
C GLY A 101 -4.58 4.21 -1.19
N LYS A 102 -4.18 5.43 -1.52
CA LYS A 102 -5.00 6.37 -2.30
C LYS A 102 -4.19 6.96 -3.45
N SER A 103 -4.85 7.23 -4.56
CA SER A 103 -4.23 7.82 -5.75
C SER A 103 -5.30 8.42 -6.66
N VAL A 104 -4.90 9.30 -7.57
CA VAL A 104 -5.77 9.64 -8.69
C VAL A 104 -5.89 8.45 -9.63
N PRO A 105 -7.04 8.27 -10.32
CA PRO A 105 -7.21 7.18 -11.27
C PRO A 105 -6.23 7.26 -12.45
N HIS A 106 -5.88 6.10 -13.01
CA HIS A 106 -5.04 6.01 -14.19
C HIS A 106 -5.61 6.76 -15.39
N GLY A 107 -4.75 7.30 -16.20
CA GLY A 107 -5.12 8.09 -17.39
C GLY A 107 -5.31 9.58 -17.12
N LEU A 108 -5.34 9.98 -15.84
CA LEU A 108 -5.38 11.38 -15.43
C LEU A 108 -4.01 11.89 -14.97
N ALA A 109 -3.04 11.02 -14.86
CA ALA A 109 -1.66 11.39 -14.64
C ALA A 109 -1.15 12.12 -15.88
N VAL A 110 -0.91 13.39 -15.73
CA VAL A 110 -0.41 14.24 -16.82
C VAL A 110 1.10 14.17 -16.86
N ASN A 111 1.65 13.92 -18.02
CA ASN A 111 3.09 13.81 -18.27
C ASN A 111 3.91 14.88 -17.53
N GLY A 112 4.57 14.51 -16.46
CA GLY A 112 5.56 15.34 -15.78
C GLY A 112 5.03 16.59 -15.10
N GLN A 113 3.73 16.68 -14.86
CA GLN A 113 3.14 17.89 -14.29
C GLN A 113 2.45 17.61 -12.95
N THR A 114 2.67 18.50 -12.02
CA THR A 114 1.93 18.69 -10.79
C THR A 114 0.49 19.07 -11.12
N GLY A 115 -0.35 18.13 -11.39
CA GLY A 115 -1.78 18.37 -11.69
C GLY A 115 -2.71 17.53 -10.86
N TYR A 116 -2.16 16.48 -10.23
CA TYR A 116 -2.92 15.57 -9.39
C TYR A 116 -3.33 16.19 -8.05
N GLU A 117 -2.66 17.25 -7.61
CA GLU A 117 -2.89 17.91 -6.33
C GLU A 117 -4.30 18.47 -6.18
N ASN A 118 -4.88 18.88 -7.30
CA ASN A 118 -6.24 19.41 -7.37
C ASN A 118 -7.28 18.36 -7.82
N LEU A 119 -6.89 17.10 -7.91
CA LEU A 119 -7.78 16.03 -8.32
C LEU A 119 -8.20 15.17 -7.13
N ASN A 120 -9.47 14.78 -7.12
CA ASN A 120 -9.95 13.81 -6.12
C ASN A 120 -9.22 12.49 -6.28
N LYS A 121 -8.63 12.01 -5.20
CA LYS A 121 -8.05 10.68 -5.11
C LYS A 121 -9.12 9.65 -4.84
N ASN A 122 -8.81 8.41 -5.18
CA ASN A 122 -9.62 7.25 -4.85
C ASN A 122 -8.81 6.27 -4.01
N ILE A 123 -9.49 5.55 -3.14
CA ILE A 123 -8.88 4.44 -2.37
C ILE A 123 -8.72 3.25 -3.29
N PHE A 124 -7.53 2.68 -3.32
CA PHE A 124 -7.24 1.45 -4.01
C PHE A 124 -6.79 0.34 -3.06
N MET A 125 -6.95 -0.88 -3.50
CA MET A 125 -6.43 -2.08 -2.88
C MET A 125 -5.77 -2.96 -3.94
N ILE A 126 -4.65 -3.59 -3.57
CA ILE A 126 -4.00 -4.59 -4.39
C ILE A 126 -3.91 -5.87 -3.56
N ILE A 127 -4.41 -6.96 -4.14
CA ILE A 127 -4.32 -8.30 -3.56
C ILE A 127 -3.34 -9.08 -4.40
N THR A 128 -2.25 -9.51 -3.79
CA THR A 128 -1.20 -10.28 -4.44
C THR A 128 -1.10 -11.66 -3.81
N ASP A 129 -1.24 -12.71 -4.60
CA ASP A 129 -0.93 -14.07 -4.15
C ASP A 129 0.58 -14.19 -3.91
N LYS A 130 0.98 -14.55 -2.70
CA LYS A 130 2.39 -14.55 -2.28
C LYS A 130 3.25 -15.62 -2.96
N ASN A 131 2.64 -16.66 -3.52
CA ASN A 131 3.37 -17.74 -4.16
C ASN A 131 3.61 -17.47 -5.65
N SER A 132 2.58 -16.98 -6.33
CA SER A 132 2.65 -16.70 -7.78
C SER A 132 3.03 -15.25 -8.09
N MET A 133 2.95 -14.35 -7.11
CA MET A 133 3.09 -12.89 -7.26
C MET A 133 2.07 -12.28 -8.22
N ALA A 134 1.03 -13.04 -8.58
CA ALA A 134 -0.07 -12.53 -9.38
C ALA A 134 -0.91 -11.54 -8.56
N SER A 135 -1.19 -10.39 -9.13
CA SER A 135 -1.85 -9.28 -8.44
C SER A 135 -3.16 -8.89 -9.09
N ARG A 136 -4.12 -8.50 -8.27
CA ARG A 136 -5.37 -7.90 -8.68
C ARG A 136 -5.52 -6.52 -8.05
N PHE A 137 -5.78 -5.52 -8.88
CA PHE A 137 -6.02 -4.14 -8.47
C PHE A 137 -7.53 -3.87 -8.38
N ILE A 138 -7.95 -3.18 -7.31
CA ILE A 138 -9.35 -2.86 -7.03
C ILE A 138 -9.44 -1.40 -6.59
N TRP A 139 -10.31 -0.62 -7.22
CA TRP A 139 -10.74 0.66 -6.67
C TRP A 139 -11.88 0.44 -5.67
N LEU A 140 -11.70 0.89 -4.42
CA LEU A 140 -12.73 0.83 -3.38
C LEU A 140 -13.66 2.03 -3.42
N THR A 141 -13.21 3.14 -4.00
CA THR A 141 -14.02 4.33 -4.26
C THR A 141 -13.92 4.72 -5.73
N GLN A 142 -14.89 5.51 -6.21
CA GLN A 142 -14.95 5.95 -7.61
C GLN A 142 -15.42 7.41 -7.69
N TYR A 143 -14.72 8.31 -7.00
CA TYR A 143 -15.00 9.73 -7.08
C TYR A 143 -14.55 10.30 -8.43
N SER A 144 -15.33 11.27 -8.93
CA SER A 144 -14.92 12.02 -10.12
C SER A 144 -13.68 12.83 -9.82
N PRO A 145 -12.62 12.73 -10.63
CA PRO A 145 -11.36 13.43 -10.36
C PRO A 145 -11.52 14.96 -10.29
N SER A 146 -12.36 15.52 -11.16
CA SER A 146 -12.61 16.97 -11.27
C SER A 146 -13.96 17.39 -10.70
N GLY A 147 -14.58 16.59 -9.84
CA GLY A 147 -15.83 16.90 -9.16
C GLY A 147 -15.68 17.86 -7.99
N ALA A 148 -16.71 17.92 -7.14
CA ALA A 148 -16.60 18.61 -5.86
C ALA A 148 -15.40 18.06 -5.07
N GLU A 149 -14.71 18.95 -4.39
CA GLU A 149 -13.53 18.58 -3.60
C GLU A 149 -13.88 17.55 -2.52
N ILE A 150 -13.14 16.46 -2.49
CA ILE A 150 -13.25 15.38 -1.53
C ILE A 150 -11.85 15.11 -0.96
N THR A 151 -11.71 15.29 0.34
CA THR A 151 -10.51 14.90 1.06
C THR A 151 -10.70 13.52 1.67
N LEU A 152 -9.78 12.60 1.38
CA LEU A 152 -9.76 11.27 1.97
C LEU A 152 -8.66 11.18 3.00
N THR A 153 -9.00 10.70 4.20
CA THR A 153 -7.97 10.33 5.16
C THR A 153 -7.19 9.12 4.65
N GLU A 154 -6.06 8.85 5.26
CA GLU A 154 -5.30 7.63 4.98
C GLU A 154 -6.13 6.40 5.33
N PRO A 155 -6.37 5.48 4.37
CA PRO A 155 -7.08 4.25 4.68
C PRO A 155 -6.27 3.38 5.63
N LYS A 156 -6.95 2.80 6.62
CA LYS A 156 -6.38 1.84 7.56
C LYS A 156 -6.82 0.44 7.19
N LEU A 157 -5.86 -0.49 7.18
CA LEU A 157 -6.08 -1.91 6.90
C LEU A 157 -5.93 -2.68 8.21
N ILE A 158 -6.98 -3.39 8.63
CA ILE A 158 -7.03 -4.09 9.91
C ILE A 158 -7.43 -5.55 9.67
N PRO A 159 -6.54 -6.52 9.93
CA PRO A 159 -6.94 -7.93 9.99
C PRO A 159 -7.94 -8.14 11.13
N VAL A 160 -9.10 -8.74 10.82
CA VAL A 160 -10.16 -8.98 11.82
C VAL A 160 -10.38 -10.47 12.12
N GLY A 161 -9.50 -11.33 11.64
CA GLY A 161 -9.62 -12.79 11.78
C GLY A 161 -10.54 -13.42 10.73
N ASN A 162 -10.73 -14.73 10.79
CA ASN A 162 -11.58 -15.50 9.88
C ASN A 162 -11.34 -15.23 8.39
N ASN A 163 -10.10 -15.00 8.00
CA ASN A 163 -9.74 -14.62 6.63
C ASN A 163 -10.49 -13.37 6.11
N GLN A 164 -10.66 -12.40 6.99
CA GLN A 164 -11.29 -11.12 6.68
C GLN A 164 -10.40 -9.97 7.12
N TYR A 165 -10.62 -8.83 6.53
CA TYR A 165 -10.00 -7.58 6.93
C TYR A 165 -10.99 -6.42 6.84
N ALA A 166 -10.80 -5.43 7.69
CA ALA A 166 -11.55 -4.19 7.65
C ALA A 166 -10.70 -3.10 7.00
N VAL A 167 -11.36 -2.26 6.21
CA VAL A 167 -10.81 -1.02 5.67
C VAL A 167 -11.61 0.13 6.25
N LEU A 168 -10.91 1.09 6.85
CA LEU A 168 -11.50 2.30 7.40
C LEU A 168 -10.85 3.53 6.76
N PHE A 169 -11.67 4.48 6.35
CA PHE A 169 -11.22 5.79 5.90
C PHE A 169 -12.34 6.81 6.09
N SER A 170 -12.00 8.08 6.23
CA SER A 170 -12.97 9.16 6.25
C SER A 170 -12.98 9.90 4.93
N GLU A 171 -14.17 10.26 4.49
CA GLU A 171 -14.44 11.17 3.40
C GLU A 171 -14.87 12.50 3.99
N GLU A 172 -14.19 13.57 3.62
CA GLU A 172 -14.47 14.93 4.07
C GLU A 172 -14.82 15.80 2.87
N THR A 173 -15.94 16.47 2.99
CA THR A 173 -16.42 17.48 2.05
C THR A 173 -16.65 18.79 2.80
N SER A 174 -16.95 19.89 2.08
CA SER A 174 -17.28 21.16 2.72
C SER A 174 -18.46 21.09 3.70
N ASN A 175 -19.32 20.07 3.59
CA ASN A 175 -20.58 20.01 4.31
C ASN A 175 -20.64 18.88 5.36
N GLN A 176 -19.82 17.87 5.25
CA GLN A 176 -19.88 16.71 6.15
C GLN A 176 -18.60 15.90 6.13
N SER A 177 -18.41 15.14 7.19
CA SER A 177 -17.47 14.03 7.24
C SER A 177 -18.20 12.70 7.36
N VAL A 178 -17.71 11.68 6.70
CA VAL A 178 -18.30 10.33 6.70
C VAL A 178 -17.18 9.32 6.90
N LEU A 179 -17.27 8.52 7.96
CA LEU A 179 -16.40 7.37 8.16
C LEU A 179 -16.98 6.17 7.40
N HIS A 180 -16.17 5.62 6.54
CA HIS A 180 -16.41 4.38 5.82
C HIS A 180 -15.80 3.21 6.58
N TYR A 181 -16.58 2.17 6.81
CA TYR A 181 -16.16 0.87 7.31
C TYR A 181 -16.52 -0.18 6.27
N LEU A 182 -15.52 -0.85 5.71
CA LEU A 182 -15.70 -1.96 4.78
C LEU A 182 -15.13 -3.22 5.41
N LEU A 183 -15.94 -4.25 5.57
CA LEU A 183 -15.47 -5.60 5.89
C LEU A 183 -15.36 -6.37 4.59
N MET A 184 -14.21 -7.00 4.38
CA MET A 184 -13.87 -7.63 3.11
C MET A 184 -13.37 -9.05 3.32
N ASP A 185 -13.62 -9.91 2.34
CA ASP A 185 -13.01 -11.24 2.27
C ASP A 185 -11.61 -11.20 1.66
N MET A 186 -10.91 -12.34 1.68
CA MET A 186 -9.57 -12.51 1.12
C MET A 186 -9.51 -12.31 -0.40
N SER A 187 -10.65 -12.36 -1.07
CA SER A 187 -10.76 -12.09 -2.50
C SER A 187 -11.04 -10.62 -2.79
N GLY A 188 -11.16 -9.77 -1.76
CA GLY A 188 -11.46 -8.35 -1.91
C GLY A 188 -12.91 -8.05 -2.23
N ASN A 189 -13.82 -8.99 -1.96
CA ASN A 189 -15.25 -8.70 -2.03
C ASN A 189 -15.71 -8.04 -0.74
N VAL A 190 -16.53 -7.02 -0.85
CA VAL A 190 -17.13 -6.34 0.30
C VAL A 190 -18.25 -7.22 0.87
N ILE A 191 -18.06 -7.69 2.12
CA ILE A 191 -19.04 -8.47 2.87
C ILE A 191 -20.04 -7.55 3.56
N LEU A 192 -19.53 -6.45 4.12
CA LEU A 192 -20.33 -5.46 4.84
C LEU A 192 -19.77 -4.07 4.57
N SER A 193 -20.65 -3.12 4.32
CA SER A 193 -20.32 -1.70 4.24
C SER A 193 -21.19 -0.92 5.23
N LYS A 194 -20.56 -0.04 6.01
CA LYS A 194 -21.24 0.89 6.92
C LYS A 194 -20.68 2.29 6.76
N LEU A 195 -21.56 3.26 6.90
CA LEU A 195 -21.24 4.67 6.87
C LEU A 195 -21.67 5.34 8.18
N TYR A 196 -20.76 6.10 8.78
CA TYR A 196 -21.02 6.86 10.00
C TYR A 196 -20.82 8.34 9.69
N LYS A 197 -21.91 9.11 9.75
CA LYS A 197 -21.90 10.56 9.47
C LYS A 197 -21.32 11.33 10.64
N ASN A 198 -20.64 12.43 10.33
CA ASN A 198 -19.98 13.32 11.29
C ASN A 198 -18.95 12.62 12.19
N VAL A 199 -18.27 11.62 11.61
CA VAL A 199 -17.19 10.88 12.25
C VAL A 199 -15.99 10.89 11.33
N THR A 200 -14.83 11.18 11.87
CA THR A 200 -13.53 11.11 11.17
C THR A 200 -12.57 10.19 11.91
N ILE A 201 -11.59 9.67 11.20
CA ILE A 201 -10.44 8.99 11.81
C ILE A 201 -9.30 10.00 11.89
N GLN A 202 -8.67 10.11 13.04
CA GLN A 202 -7.42 10.84 13.15
C GLN A 202 -6.31 10.02 12.49
N THR A 203 -5.61 10.62 11.56
CA THR A 203 -4.58 9.94 10.74
C THR A 203 -3.40 9.42 11.56
N ASP A 204 -3.11 10.06 12.70
CA ASP A 204 -1.96 9.73 13.55
C ASP A 204 -2.24 8.58 14.54
N SER A 205 -3.50 8.15 14.66
CA SER A 205 -3.85 7.05 15.55
C SER A 205 -3.73 5.71 14.83
N GLN A 206 -2.85 4.85 15.34
CA GLN A 206 -2.90 3.45 14.96
C GLN A 206 -4.12 2.82 15.65
N PRO A 207 -4.98 2.08 14.93
CA PRO A 207 -6.01 1.28 15.58
C PRO A 207 -5.35 0.27 16.52
N ILE A 208 -5.84 0.19 17.74
CA ILE A 208 -5.37 -0.76 18.77
C ILE A 208 -5.95 -2.13 18.48
#